data_a302b75a361bc96c8dbdda2e1c0fbe9b
#
_entry.id   a302b75a361bc96c8dbdda2e1c0fbe9b
#
_cell.length_a   1.000
_cell.length_b   1.000
_cell.length_c   1.000
_cell.angle_alpha   90.00
_cell.angle_beta   90.00
_cell.angle_gamma   90.00
#
_symmetry.space_group_name_H-M   'P 1'
#
loop_
_entity.id
_entity.type
_entity.pdbx_description
1 polymer ?
#
loop_
_entity_poly.entity_id
_entity_poly.type
_entity_poly.pdbx_seq_one_letter_code
_entity_poly.pdbx_strand_id
1 'polypeptide(L)'
;MLLRNLHDVFGEIDPVRRRTAIDEIFREDTVFHEPNGIYRGRDEIDRIAGVIKATHPDFRYQPLSPPEVIGDGGRVHWVSGSPGKPPAYAGTDFIIARDGKIAAVYLFFDELP
;
A
#
# COMPACT_ATOMS: atom_id res chain seq x y z
N MET A 1 3.42 -1.27 -10.14
CA MET A 1 3.88 -1.16 -8.72
C MET A 1 2.78 -0.70 -7.77
N LEU A 2 2.02 0.34 -8.13
CA LEU A 2 0.95 0.84 -7.25
C LEU A 2 -0.12 -0.21 -6.97
N LEU A 3 -0.62 -0.91 -7.98
CA LEU A 3 -1.62 -1.96 -7.79
C LEU A 3 -1.05 -3.15 -7.02
N ARG A 4 0.19 -3.55 -7.28
CA ARG A 4 0.84 -4.62 -6.54
C ARG A 4 1.00 -4.26 -5.06
N ASN A 5 1.29 -2.99 -4.75
CA ASN A 5 1.36 -2.54 -3.36
C ASN A 5 0.02 -2.72 -2.65
N LEU A 6 -1.09 -2.37 -3.30
CA LEU A 6 -2.42 -2.57 -2.72
C LEU A 6 -2.78 -4.05 -2.57
N HIS A 7 -2.59 -4.85 -3.60
CA HIS A 7 -3.10 -6.22 -3.65
C HIS A 7 -2.13 -7.25 -3.07
N ASP A 8 -0.84 -7.09 -3.34
CA ASP A 8 0.15 -8.12 -3.00
C ASP A 8 0.91 -7.81 -1.71
N VAL A 9 0.84 -6.58 -1.21
CA VAL A 9 1.49 -6.18 0.04
C VAL A 9 0.44 -5.94 1.12
N PHE A 10 -0.31 -4.85 1.05
CA PHE A 10 -1.28 -4.50 2.08
C PHE A 10 -2.54 -5.35 2.03
N GLY A 11 -2.89 -5.88 0.88
CA GLY A 11 -4.03 -6.79 0.70
C GLY A 11 -3.70 -8.27 0.88
N GLU A 12 -2.43 -8.66 1.01
CA GLU A 12 -2.02 -10.06 1.07
C GLU A 12 -1.94 -10.58 2.50
N ILE A 13 -2.69 -11.64 2.79
CA ILE A 13 -2.71 -12.25 4.13
C ILE A 13 -1.56 -13.24 4.34
N ASP A 14 -1.05 -13.88 3.27
CA ASP A 14 0.05 -14.83 3.37
C ASP A 14 1.37 -14.06 3.55
N PRO A 15 2.06 -14.24 4.69
CA PRO A 15 3.29 -13.48 4.97
C PRO A 15 4.43 -13.81 4.01
N VAL A 16 4.48 -15.01 3.47
CA VAL A 16 5.54 -15.40 2.50
C VAL A 16 5.32 -14.70 1.16
N ARG A 17 4.10 -14.70 0.65
CA ARG A 17 3.75 -14.00 -0.60
C ARG A 17 3.93 -12.50 -0.46
N ARG A 18 3.51 -11.94 0.68
CA ARG A 18 3.68 -10.52 0.96
C ARG A 18 5.16 -10.12 0.94
N ARG A 19 6.01 -10.86 1.62
CA ARG A 19 7.45 -10.57 1.65
C ARG A 19 8.08 -10.68 0.27
N THR A 20 7.70 -11.67 -0.50
CA THR A 20 8.18 -11.81 -1.89
C THR A 20 7.82 -10.57 -2.72
N ALA A 21 6.58 -10.10 -2.61
CA ALA A 21 6.15 -8.90 -3.32
C ALA A 21 6.93 -7.66 -2.85
N ILE A 22 7.13 -7.51 -1.54
CA ILE A 22 7.90 -6.40 -0.98
C ILE A 22 9.32 -6.37 -1.56
N ASP A 23 9.99 -7.52 -1.59
CA ASP A 23 11.36 -7.60 -2.10
C ASP A 23 11.43 -7.29 -3.59
N GLU A 24 10.38 -7.57 -4.34
CA GLU A 24 10.31 -7.29 -5.78
C GLU A 24 10.04 -5.81 -6.10
N ILE A 25 9.14 -5.16 -5.35
CA ILE A 25 8.66 -3.82 -5.71
C ILE A 25 9.26 -2.68 -4.90
N PHE A 26 9.79 -2.93 -3.70
CA PHE A 26 10.37 -1.91 -2.83
C PHE A 26 11.89 -1.94 -2.85
N ARG A 27 12.50 -0.75 -2.78
CA ARG A 27 13.93 -0.62 -2.51
C ARG A 27 14.22 -1.03 -1.06
N GLU A 28 15.47 -1.43 -0.79
CA GLU A 28 15.90 -1.73 0.58
C GLU A 28 15.82 -0.52 1.50
N ASP A 29 16.07 0.68 0.97
CA ASP A 29 16.04 1.94 1.69
C ASP A 29 14.69 2.66 1.61
N THR A 30 13.64 1.94 1.23
CA THR A 30 12.30 2.50 1.10
C THR A 30 11.76 3.10 2.40
N VAL A 31 10.89 4.09 2.29
CA VAL A 31 10.24 4.72 3.43
C VAL A 31 8.73 4.82 3.18
N PHE A 32 7.95 4.40 4.14
CA PHE A 32 6.49 4.52 4.10
C PHE A 32 6.06 5.59 5.11
N HIS A 33 5.39 6.62 4.60
CA HIS A 33 4.82 7.72 5.39
C HIS A 33 3.30 7.56 5.46
N GLU A 34 2.77 7.55 6.66
CA GLU A 34 1.32 7.56 6.89
C GLU A 34 1.02 8.45 8.11
N PRO A 35 -0.26 8.81 8.38
CA PRO A 35 -0.57 9.82 9.40
C PRO A 35 -0.05 9.53 10.81
N ASN A 36 0.13 8.27 11.17
CA ASN A 36 0.53 7.86 12.51
C ASN A 36 2.01 7.51 12.63
N GLY A 37 2.77 7.54 11.53
CA GLY A 37 4.18 7.20 11.63
C GLY A 37 4.94 7.14 10.32
N ILE A 38 6.22 6.85 10.46
CA ILE A 38 7.16 6.67 9.36
C ILE A 38 7.82 5.30 9.56
N TYR A 39 7.77 4.47 8.53
CA TYR A 39 8.29 3.11 8.57
C TYR A 39 9.42 2.98 7.55
N ARG A 40 10.63 2.66 8.01
CA ARG A 40 11.83 2.64 7.18
C ARG A 40 12.29 1.23 6.91
N GLY A 41 12.49 0.91 5.63
CA GLY A 41 13.01 -0.37 5.18
C GLY A 41 11.93 -1.42 4.97
N ARG A 42 12.32 -2.49 4.28
CA ARG A 42 11.40 -3.58 3.90
C ARG A 42 10.82 -4.32 5.11
N ASP A 43 11.63 -4.53 6.15
CA ASP A 43 11.19 -5.26 7.35
C ASP A 43 10.05 -4.52 8.05
N GLU A 44 10.16 -3.20 8.16
CA GLU A 44 9.11 -2.39 8.79
C GLU A 44 7.86 -2.29 7.94
N ILE A 45 7.99 -2.23 6.62
CA ILE A 45 6.82 -2.29 5.73
C ILE A 45 6.11 -3.63 5.87
N ASP A 46 6.85 -4.73 5.90
CA ASP A 46 6.29 -6.06 6.10
C ASP A 46 5.57 -6.17 7.44
N ARG A 47 6.20 -5.67 8.50
CA ARG A 47 5.60 -5.66 9.83
C ARG A 47 4.28 -4.90 9.87
N ILE A 48 4.26 -3.65 9.38
CA ILE A 48 3.05 -2.82 9.46
C ILE A 48 1.95 -3.34 8.53
N ALA A 49 2.30 -3.82 7.35
CA ALA A 49 1.32 -4.42 6.45
C ALA A 49 0.67 -5.65 7.08
N GLY A 50 1.45 -6.47 7.77
CA GLY A 50 0.93 -7.64 8.50
C GLY A 50 0.01 -7.25 9.64
N VAL A 51 0.34 -6.23 10.41
CA VAL A 51 -0.50 -5.71 11.50
C VAL A 51 -1.83 -5.19 10.94
N ILE A 52 -1.81 -4.40 9.88
CA ILE A 52 -3.02 -3.87 9.25
C ILE A 52 -3.91 -5.00 8.74
N LYS A 53 -3.33 -5.97 8.06
CA LYS A 53 -4.09 -7.11 7.51
C LYS A 53 -4.67 -7.99 8.61
N ALA A 54 -3.94 -8.20 9.70
CA ALA A 54 -4.42 -8.97 10.84
C ALA A 54 -5.58 -8.28 11.58
N THR A 55 -5.59 -6.95 11.61
CA THR A 55 -6.67 -6.17 12.22
C THR A 55 -7.98 -6.31 11.45
N HIS A 56 -7.89 -6.37 10.12
CA HIS A 56 -9.05 -6.52 9.23
C HIS A 56 -8.76 -7.58 8.15
N PRO A 57 -8.75 -8.89 8.51
CA PRO A 57 -8.27 -9.92 7.58
C PRO A 57 -9.13 -10.09 6.32
N ASP A 58 -10.41 -9.71 6.36
CA ASP A 58 -11.32 -9.79 5.22
C ASP A 58 -11.37 -8.51 4.36
N PHE A 59 -10.67 -7.44 4.77
CA PHE A 59 -10.66 -6.21 4.01
C PHE A 59 -9.91 -6.38 2.71
N ARG A 60 -10.47 -5.81 1.64
CA ARG A 60 -9.85 -5.78 0.32
C ARG A 60 -9.67 -4.35 -0.13
N TYR A 61 -8.56 -4.10 -0.81
CA TYR A 61 -8.30 -2.82 -1.44
C TYR A 61 -8.82 -2.84 -2.86
N GLN A 62 -9.54 -1.77 -3.23
CA GLN A 62 -10.08 -1.63 -4.57
C GLN A 62 -9.69 -0.26 -5.12
N PRO A 63 -8.97 -0.19 -6.25
CA PRO A 63 -8.69 1.08 -6.88
C PRO A 63 -9.97 1.68 -7.44
N LEU A 64 -10.14 2.99 -7.25
CA LEU A 64 -11.30 3.73 -7.77
C LEU A 64 -11.11 4.17 -9.21
N SER A 65 -9.87 4.23 -9.66
CA SER A 65 -9.50 4.59 -11.02
C SER A 65 -8.14 3.96 -11.33
N PRO A 66 -7.74 3.90 -12.62
CA PRO A 66 -6.40 3.41 -12.96
C PRO A 66 -5.32 4.27 -12.29
N PRO A 67 -4.18 3.67 -11.89
CA PRO A 67 -3.06 4.44 -11.38
C PRO A 67 -2.57 5.46 -12.40
N GLU A 68 -2.16 6.62 -11.91
CA GLU A 68 -1.57 7.66 -12.71
C GLU A 68 -0.08 7.78 -12.42
N VAL A 69 0.74 7.93 -13.46
CA VAL A 69 2.20 8.00 -13.33
C VAL A 69 2.71 9.21 -14.12
N ILE A 70 3.57 10.01 -13.47
CA ILE A 70 4.27 11.13 -14.09
C ILE A 70 5.73 11.05 -13.64
N GLY A 71 6.65 10.81 -14.60
CA GLY A 71 8.06 10.68 -14.25
C GLY A 71 8.30 9.59 -13.22
N ASP A 72 8.93 9.94 -12.10
CA ASP A 72 9.20 9.03 -11.01
C ASP A 72 8.05 8.95 -9.99
N GLY A 73 7.02 9.77 -10.16
CA GLY A 73 5.88 9.85 -9.25
C GLY A 73 4.69 9.08 -9.76
N GLY A 74 3.91 8.53 -8.83
CA GLY A 74 2.67 7.85 -9.17
C GLY A 74 1.66 7.97 -8.04
N ARG A 75 0.39 7.80 -8.39
CA ARG A 75 -0.68 7.79 -7.40
C ARG A 75 -1.79 6.81 -7.78
N VAL A 76 -2.47 6.29 -6.77
CA VAL A 76 -3.70 5.52 -6.94
C VAL A 76 -4.67 5.88 -5.82
N HIS A 77 -5.90 6.12 -6.19
CA HIS A 77 -7.00 6.37 -5.26
C HIS A 77 -7.71 5.04 -5.01
N TRP A 78 -7.96 4.71 -3.75
CA TRP A 78 -8.50 3.40 -3.39
C TRP A 78 -9.52 3.47 -2.26
N VAL A 79 -10.34 2.44 -2.16
CA VAL A 79 -11.19 2.17 -0.99
C VAL A 79 -10.83 0.81 -0.42
N SER A 80 -11.11 0.61 0.87
CA SER A 80 -10.87 -0.64 1.56
C SER A 80 -12.03 -0.97 2.48
N GLY A 81 -12.42 -2.24 2.51
CA GLY A 81 -13.49 -2.72 3.37
C GLY A 81 -13.78 -4.19 3.12
N SER A 82 -14.79 -4.71 3.85
CA SER A 82 -15.24 -6.08 3.67
C SER A 82 -16.02 -6.22 2.37
N PRO A 83 -15.88 -7.37 1.66
CA PRO A 83 -16.63 -7.62 0.43
C PRO A 83 -18.14 -7.49 0.66
N GLY A 84 -18.83 -6.80 -0.27
CA GLY A 84 -20.26 -6.62 -0.23
C GLY A 84 -20.77 -5.59 0.79
N LYS A 85 -19.86 -4.89 1.48
CA LYS A 85 -20.20 -3.83 2.44
C LYS A 85 -19.65 -2.49 1.96
N PRO A 86 -20.21 -1.36 2.47
CA PRO A 86 -19.65 -0.04 2.18
C PRO A 86 -18.18 0.04 2.61
N PRO A 87 -17.36 0.84 1.92
CA PRO A 87 -15.97 1.03 2.31
C PRO A 87 -15.82 1.52 3.74
N ALA A 88 -14.87 0.92 4.47
CA ALA A 88 -14.50 1.37 5.80
C ALA A 88 -13.45 2.48 5.76
N TYR A 89 -12.57 2.44 4.75
CA TYR A 89 -11.51 3.41 4.55
C TYR A 89 -11.42 3.81 3.09
N ALA A 90 -10.94 5.02 2.86
CA ALA A 90 -10.55 5.50 1.53
C ALA A 90 -9.25 6.28 1.66
N GLY A 91 -8.44 6.24 0.62
CA GLY A 91 -7.18 6.95 0.63
C GLY A 91 -6.55 7.06 -0.73
N THR A 92 -5.43 7.75 -0.76
CA THR A 92 -4.58 7.89 -1.93
C THR A 92 -3.16 7.55 -1.54
N ASP A 93 -2.56 6.63 -2.29
CA ASP A 93 -1.14 6.33 -2.19
C ASP A 93 -0.40 7.11 -3.26
N PHE A 94 0.58 7.91 -2.82
CA PHE A 94 1.57 8.53 -3.70
C PHE A 94 2.88 7.78 -3.54
N ILE A 95 3.54 7.47 -4.65
CA ILE A 95 4.85 6.82 -4.61
C ILE A 95 5.88 7.64 -5.36
N ILE A 96 7.13 7.49 -4.91
CA ILE A 96 8.31 7.89 -5.65
C ILE A 96 9.08 6.61 -5.99
N ALA A 97 9.38 6.41 -7.27
CA ALA A 97 10.15 5.27 -7.73
C ALA A 97 11.58 5.67 -8.05
N ARG A 98 12.52 4.77 -7.80
CA ARG A 98 13.93 4.88 -8.20
C ARG A 98 14.44 3.52 -8.63
N ASP A 99 15.14 3.48 -9.74
CA ASP A 99 15.73 2.24 -10.28
C ASP A 99 14.68 1.12 -10.44
N GLY A 100 13.47 1.49 -10.84
CA GLY A 100 12.38 0.54 -11.08
C GLY A 100 11.70 0.01 -9.83
N LYS A 101 12.00 0.57 -8.64
CA LYS A 101 11.40 0.14 -7.37
C LYS A 101 10.91 1.33 -6.57
N ILE A 102 9.99 1.07 -5.64
CA ILE A 102 9.41 2.10 -4.78
C ILE A 102 10.43 2.56 -3.75
N ALA A 103 10.78 3.85 -3.78
CA ALA A 103 11.67 4.47 -2.80
C ALA A 103 10.90 5.12 -1.65
N ALA A 104 9.68 5.59 -1.90
CA ALA A 104 8.84 6.20 -0.88
C ALA A 104 7.37 5.99 -1.19
N VAL A 105 6.57 5.82 -0.15
CA VAL A 105 5.11 5.84 -0.22
C VAL A 105 4.60 6.90 0.74
N TYR A 106 3.64 7.69 0.28
CA TYR A 106 2.91 8.67 1.09
C TYR A 106 1.43 8.32 1.04
N LEU A 107 0.87 7.91 2.17
CA LEU A 107 -0.54 7.57 2.29
C LEU A 107 -1.30 8.73 2.89
N PHE A 108 -2.33 9.18 2.17
CA PHE A 108 -3.29 10.17 2.65
C PHE A 108 -4.66 9.50 2.75
N PHE A 109 -5.28 9.56 3.91
CA PHE A 109 -6.65 9.10 4.06
C PHE A 109 -7.63 10.17 3.59
N ASP A 110 -8.71 9.73 2.93
CA ASP A 110 -9.79 10.59 2.50
C ASP A 110 -10.93 10.51 3.51
N GLU A 111 -11.72 11.58 3.60
CA GLU A 111 -12.96 11.53 4.33
C GLU A 111 -14.00 10.69 3.56
N LEU A 112 -14.71 9.82 4.27
CA LEU A 112 -15.81 9.07 3.71
C LEU A 112 -17.11 9.87 3.82
N PRO A 113 -17.99 9.80 2.79
CA PRO A 113 -19.28 10.46 2.83
C PRO A 113 -20.20 9.92 3.93
#